data_57cb6b8c8a35436180a8476722a0fccd
#
_entry.id   57cb6b8c8a35436180a8476722a0fccd
#
_cell.length_a   1.000
_cell.length_b   1.000
_cell.length_c   1.000
_cell.angle_alpha   90.00
_cell.angle_beta   90.00
_cell.angle_gamma   90.00
#
_symmetry.space_group_name_H-M   'P 1'
#
loop_
_entity.id
_entity.type
_entity.pdbx_description
1 polymer ?
#
loop_
_entity_poly.entity_id
_entity_poly.type
_entity_poly.pdbx_seq_one_letter_code
_entity_poly.pdbx_strand_id
1 'polypeptide(L)'
;LQDVDYAVINSNYALPAGINPTTDALVMEGSSSAYSNILAVKEGNEETDKTKALVAALSSKQVADYIAENYDGAVISVVENPGDGYDETVDYDALSGTTISVAATPSPHAEILSVVKDILAEKNVTLNIIEYTDYVQPNKVVDSGEVDANYFQHLPYLEDFNAENNTHVVSVLAVHVEPMGLYGGKQTSLDAIKK
;
A
#
# COMPACT_ATOMS: atom_id res chain seq x y z
N LEU A 1 -6.39 0.94 -24.38
CA LEU A 1 -5.79 2.22 -24.80
C LEU A 1 -6.11 2.59 -26.24
N GLN A 2 -6.27 1.65 -27.14
CA GLN A 2 -6.44 1.88 -28.59
C GLN A 2 -7.65 2.75 -29.00
N ASP A 3 -8.62 2.91 -28.12
CA ASP A 3 -9.86 3.67 -28.42
C ASP A 3 -9.77 5.15 -28.02
N VAL A 4 -8.75 5.55 -27.27
CA VAL A 4 -8.53 6.92 -26.80
C VAL A 4 -7.21 7.50 -27.33
N ASP A 5 -7.08 8.82 -27.34
CA ASP A 5 -5.82 9.47 -27.73
C ASP A 5 -4.76 9.30 -26.63
N TYR A 6 -5.16 9.53 -25.39
CA TYR A 6 -4.34 9.35 -24.17
C TYR A 6 -5.19 8.82 -23.02
N ALA A 7 -4.54 8.18 -22.07
CA ALA A 7 -5.14 7.78 -20.79
C ALA A 7 -4.19 8.06 -19.64
N VAL A 8 -4.72 8.54 -18.52
CA VAL A 8 -4.01 8.61 -17.24
C VAL A 8 -4.41 7.39 -16.45
N ILE A 9 -3.44 6.59 -16.01
CA ILE A 9 -3.68 5.29 -15.35
C ILE A 9 -2.73 5.16 -14.17
N ASN A 10 -3.26 4.76 -13.01
CA ASN A 10 -2.47 4.41 -11.84
C ASN A 10 -1.75 3.07 -12.04
N SER A 11 -0.59 2.90 -11.40
CA SER A 11 0.24 1.71 -11.55
C SER A 11 -0.50 0.42 -11.14
N ASN A 12 -1.34 0.45 -10.11
CA ASN A 12 -2.14 -0.70 -9.66
C ASN A 12 -3.16 -1.23 -10.71
N TYR A 13 -3.52 -0.40 -11.70
CA TYR A 13 -4.31 -0.81 -12.86
C TYR A 13 -3.45 -1.14 -14.08
N ALA A 14 -2.33 -0.46 -14.26
CA ALA A 14 -1.43 -0.68 -15.39
C ALA A 14 -0.72 -2.04 -15.29
N LEU A 15 -0.15 -2.37 -14.12
CA LEU A 15 0.61 -3.60 -13.90
C LEU A 15 -0.21 -4.88 -14.18
N PRO A 16 -1.42 -5.06 -13.63
CA PRO A 16 -2.23 -6.24 -13.93
C PRO A 16 -2.66 -6.34 -15.40
N ALA A 17 -2.69 -5.18 -16.11
CA ALA A 17 -2.99 -5.13 -17.55
C ALA A 17 -1.76 -5.41 -18.44
N GLY A 18 -0.60 -5.73 -17.85
CA GLY A 18 0.65 -5.96 -18.55
C GLY A 18 1.29 -4.69 -19.14
N ILE A 19 0.93 -3.53 -18.61
CA ILE A 19 1.49 -2.22 -18.98
C ILE A 19 2.51 -1.84 -17.91
N ASN A 20 3.77 -1.68 -18.31
CA ASN A 20 4.82 -1.23 -17.39
C ASN A 20 4.89 0.31 -17.38
N PRO A 21 4.55 0.97 -16.23
CA PRO A 21 4.55 2.43 -16.15
C PRO A 21 5.90 3.08 -16.52
N THR A 22 7.01 2.44 -16.18
CA THR A 22 8.35 3.01 -16.42
C THR A 22 8.77 2.99 -17.86
N THR A 23 8.30 2.03 -18.66
CA THR A 23 8.67 1.87 -20.08
C THR A 23 7.58 2.31 -21.05
N ASP A 24 6.31 2.21 -20.66
CA ASP A 24 5.17 2.39 -21.56
C ASP A 24 4.50 3.77 -21.39
N ALA A 25 4.72 4.47 -20.27
CA ALA A 25 4.17 5.80 -20.07
C ALA A 25 4.94 6.86 -20.86
N LEU A 26 4.22 7.81 -21.46
CA LEU A 26 4.81 9.00 -22.09
C LEU A 26 5.33 10.01 -21.06
N VAL A 27 4.69 10.06 -19.92
CA VAL A 27 5.08 10.83 -18.72
C VAL A 27 4.65 10.06 -17.49
N MET A 28 5.47 10.08 -16.46
CA MET A 28 5.18 9.50 -15.15
C MET A 28 5.24 10.57 -14.05
N GLU A 29 4.40 10.46 -13.04
CA GLU A 29 4.45 11.25 -11.82
C GLU A 29 5.79 11.02 -11.11
N GLY A 30 6.30 12.02 -10.38
CA GLY A 30 7.51 11.86 -9.57
C GLY A 30 7.23 11.14 -8.23
N SER A 31 8.30 10.67 -7.60
CA SER A 31 8.25 9.97 -6.30
C SER A 31 7.82 10.86 -5.12
N SER A 32 7.73 12.18 -5.30
CA SER A 32 7.30 13.16 -4.28
C SER A 32 5.78 13.34 -4.24
N SER A 33 5.01 12.34 -4.68
CA SER A 33 3.55 12.36 -4.66
C SER A 33 3.00 12.48 -3.24
N ALA A 34 1.94 13.28 -3.05
CA ALA A 34 1.19 13.35 -1.80
C ALA A 34 0.26 12.12 -1.59
N TYR A 35 0.22 11.22 -2.59
CA TYR A 35 -0.67 10.05 -2.61
C TYR A 35 0.09 8.77 -2.27
N SER A 36 0.74 8.75 -1.09
CA SER A 36 1.32 7.51 -0.58
C SER A 36 0.22 6.54 -0.14
N ASN A 37 0.41 5.26 -0.46
CA ASN A 37 -0.40 4.17 0.08
C ASN A 37 -0.04 3.96 1.55
N ILE A 38 -1.05 3.94 2.41
CA ILE A 38 -0.91 3.97 3.86
C ILE A 38 -1.38 2.67 4.51
N LEU A 39 -0.71 2.31 5.62
CA LEU A 39 -1.26 1.40 6.61
C LEU A 39 -2.17 2.19 7.53
N ALA A 40 -3.40 1.71 7.74
CA ALA A 40 -4.35 2.35 8.61
C ALA A 40 -4.99 1.37 9.59
N VAL A 41 -5.29 1.85 10.79
CA VAL A 41 -5.87 1.09 11.90
C VAL A 41 -7.08 1.82 12.48
N LYS A 42 -7.86 1.14 13.32
CA LYS A 42 -8.91 1.79 14.09
C LYS A 42 -8.30 2.80 15.08
N GLU A 43 -8.91 3.99 15.20
CA GLU A 43 -8.52 5.00 16.18
C GLU A 43 -8.44 4.41 17.59
N GLY A 44 -7.33 4.71 18.29
CA GLY A 44 -7.00 4.17 19.60
C GLY A 44 -6.14 2.89 19.57
N ASN A 45 -5.90 2.30 18.39
CA ASN A 45 -5.04 1.11 18.23
C ASN A 45 -3.63 1.44 17.74
N GLU A 46 -3.27 2.72 17.55
CA GLU A 46 -2.01 3.18 16.94
C GLU A 46 -0.79 2.66 17.71
N GLU A 47 -0.88 2.59 19.02
CA GLU A 47 0.22 2.23 19.91
C GLU A 47 0.18 0.77 20.41
N THR A 48 -0.74 -0.05 19.89
CA THR A 48 -0.77 -1.48 20.27
C THR A 48 0.44 -2.23 19.72
N ASP A 49 0.85 -3.29 20.43
CA ASP A 49 1.97 -4.14 19.99
C ASP A 49 1.75 -4.73 18.60
N LYS A 50 0.51 -5.10 18.24
CA LYS A 50 0.17 -5.56 16.89
C LYS A 50 0.44 -4.49 15.84
N THR A 51 0.03 -3.25 16.09
CA THR A 51 0.24 -2.13 15.15
C THR A 51 1.72 -1.81 15.03
N LYS A 52 2.45 -1.70 16.14
CA LYS A 52 3.89 -1.45 16.14
C LYS A 52 4.68 -2.53 15.40
N ALA A 53 4.35 -3.80 15.65
CA ALA A 53 4.97 -4.92 14.96
C ALA A 53 4.72 -4.86 13.44
N LEU A 54 3.48 -4.52 13.03
CA LEU A 54 3.12 -4.39 11.63
C LEU A 54 3.81 -3.21 10.96
N VAL A 55 3.88 -2.05 11.64
CA VAL A 55 4.60 -0.85 11.18
C VAL A 55 6.09 -1.14 11.01
N ALA A 56 6.73 -1.79 12.00
CA ALA A 56 8.15 -2.13 11.94
C ALA A 56 8.44 -3.07 10.76
N ALA A 57 7.62 -4.12 10.59
CA ALA A 57 7.80 -5.08 9.50
C ALA A 57 7.60 -4.45 8.12
N LEU A 58 6.57 -3.59 7.92
CA LEU A 58 6.37 -2.84 6.67
C LEU A 58 7.47 -1.80 6.41
N SER A 59 8.09 -1.28 7.48
CA SER A 59 9.21 -0.32 7.37
C SER A 59 10.56 -1.00 7.23
N SER A 60 10.60 -2.30 6.98
CA SER A 60 11.85 -3.06 6.90
C SER A 60 12.60 -2.86 5.58
N LYS A 61 13.93 -3.09 5.64
CA LYS A 61 14.75 -3.16 4.44
C LYS A 61 14.31 -4.30 3.50
N GLN A 62 13.83 -5.42 4.03
CA GLN A 62 13.33 -6.53 3.23
C GLN A 62 12.13 -6.11 2.37
N VAL A 63 11.20 -5.33 2.94
CA VAL A 63 10.05 -4.78 2.18
C VAL A 63 10.51 -3.75 1.15
N ALA A 64 11.43 -2.85 1.52
CA ALA A 64 11.96 -1.85 0.58
C ALA A 64 12.70 -2.50 -0.60
N ASP A 65 13.53 -3.50 -0.33
CA ASP A 65 14.25 -4.27 -1.36
C ASP A 65 13.25 -5.03 -2.26
N TYR A 66 12.26 -5.70 -1.68
CA TYR A 66 11.22 -6.39 -2.44
C TYR A 66 10.49 -5.45 -3.41
N ILE A 67 10.10 -4.27 -2.94
CA ILE A 67 9.45 -3.25 -3.79
C ILE A 67 10.39 -2.86 -4.94
N ALA A 68 11.64 -2.56 -4.65
CA ALA A 68 12.60 -2.14 -5.67
C ALA A 68 12.89 -3.22 -6.73
N GLU A 69 12.93 -4.49 -6.31
CA GLU A 69 13.26 -5.63 -7.18
C GLU A 69 12.09 -6.13 -8.03
N ASN A 70 10.84 -5.98 -7.55
CA ASN A 70 9.70 -6.61 -8.20
C ASN A 70 8.83 -5.65 -9.03
N TYR A 71 8.93 -4.34 -8.84
CA TYR A 71 8.04 -3.38 -9.51
C TYR A 71 8.75 -2.42 -10.47
N ASP A 72 10.07 -2.49 -10.61
CA ASP A 72 10.85 -1.72 -11.59
C ASP A 72 10.49 -0.21 -11.64
N GLY A 73 10.27 0.40 -10.44
CA GLY A 73 9.89 1.80 -10.29
C GLY A 73 8.40 2.12 -10.50
N ALA A 74 7.56 1.14 -10.84
CA ALA A 74 6.11 1.31 -10.88
C ALA A 74 5.49 1.40 -9.48
N VAL A 75 6.18 0.91 -8.48
CA VAL A 75 5.92 1.05 -7.04
C VAL A 75 7.22 1.50 -6.39
N ILE A 76 7.17 2.52 -5.55
CA ILE A 76 8.37 3.12 -4.94
C ILE A 76 8.15 3.23 -3.43
N SER A 77 9.00 2.60 -2.63
CA SER A 77 8.96 2.77 -1.17
C SER A 77 9.22 4.22 -0.77
N VAL A 78 8.45 4.74 0.18
CA VAL A 78 8.64 6.07 0.77
C VAL A 78 9.20 6.01 2.19
N VAL A 79 9.55 4.83 2.68
CA VAL A 79 10.19 4.65 3.98
C VAL A 79 11.63 5.16 3.90
N GLU A 80 11.94 6.26 4.60
CA GLU A 80 13.23 6.95 4.49
C GLU A 80 14.40 6.15 5.11
N ASN A 81 14.17 5.45 6.22
CA ASN A 81 15.19 4.72 6.96
C ASN A 81 14.72 3.31 7.28
N PRO A 82 14.72 2.39 6.28
CA PRO A 82 14.25 1.03 6.48
C PRO A 82 15.05 0.29 7.55
N GLY A 83 14.34 -0.29 8.55
CA GLY A 83 14.92 -1.06 9.65
C GLY A 83 15.07 -2.55 9.36
N ASP A 84 15.28 -3.32 10.42
CA ASP A 84 15.39 -4.78 10.37
C ASP A 84 14.04 -5.52 10.41
N GLY A 85 12.94 -4.77 10.57
CA GLY A 85 11.58 -5.31 10.60
C GLY A 85 11.00 -5.50 12.01
N TYR A 86 11.73 -5.10 13.05
CA TYR A 86 11.30 -5.25 14.43
C TYR A 86 11.38 -3.93 15.20
N ASP A 87 10.45 -3.75 16.15
CA ASP A 87 10.44 -2.64 17.11
C ASP A 87 10.80 -3.18 18.50
N GLU A 88 11.85 -2.64 19.09
CA GLU A 88 12.35 -3.06 20.41
C GLU A 88 11.35 -2.80 21.56
N THR A 89 10.36 -1.95 21.35
CA THR A 89 9.31 -1.65 22.35
C THR A 89 8.15 -2.65 22.33
N VAL A 90 8.11 -3.53 21.34
CA VAL A 90 7.05 -4.55 21.19
C VAL A 90 7.38 -5.79 22.01
N ASP A 91 6.42 -6.25 22.81
CA ASP A 91 6.49 -7.54 23.49
C ASP A 91 6.13 -8.68 22.54
N TYR A 92 7.11 -9.13 21.75
CA TYR A 92 6.93 -10.24 20.81
C TYR A 92 6.65 -11.58 21.51
N ASP A 93 7.07 -11.75 22.76
CA ASP A 93 6.75 -12.96 23.52
C ASP A 93 5.24 -13.00 23.84
N ALA A 94 4.66 -11.86 24.19
CA ALA A 94 3.20 -11.73 24.38
C ALA A 94 2.41 -11.86 23.07
N LEU A 95 2.97 -11.44 21.93
CA LEU A 95 2.35 -11.61 20.62
C LEU A 95 2.49 -13.03 20.05
N SER A 96 3.43 -13.84 20.56
CA SER A 96 3.70 -15.19 20.04
C SER A 96 2.45 -16.07 20.05
N GLY A 97 2.18 -16.72 18.94
CA GLY A 97 0.98 -17.54 18.73
C GLY A 97 -0.29 -16.75 18.40
N THR A 98 -0.22 -15.43 18.32
CA THR A 98 -1.38 -14.60 17.94
C THR A 98 -1.46 -14.40 16.42
N THR A 99 -2.59 -13.84 15.99
CA THR A 99 -2.83 -13.46 14.59
C THR A 99 -3.04 -11.95 14.48
N ILE A 100 -2.39 -11.34 13.50
CA ILE A 100 -2.68 -9.99 13.00
C ILE A 100 -3.42 -10.12 11.67
N SER A 101 -4.55 -9.45 11.50
CA SER A 101 -5.34 -9.49 10.28
C SER A 101 -5.29 -8.15 9.53
N VAL A 102 -5.03 -8.20 8.23
CA VAL A 102 -4.92 -7.00 7.39
C VAL A 102 -5.79 -7.15 6.15
N ALA A 103 -6.69 -6.19 5.93
CA ALA A 103 -7.46 -6.05 4.70
C ALA A 103 -6.62 -5.33 3.65
N ALA A 104 -6.47 -5.91 2.46
CA ALA A 104 -5.64 -5.35 1.38
C ALA A 104 -6.25 -5.59 0.01
N THR A 105 -5.85 -4.79 -0.99
CA THR A 105 -6.08 -5.15 -2.40
C THR A 105 -5.00 -6.10 -2.89
N PRO A 106 -5.28 -6.95 -3.90
CA PRO A 106 -4.35 -8.02 -4.31
C PRO A 106 -2.96 -7.51 -4.69
N SER A 107 -2.86 -6.56 -5.63
CA SER A 107 -1.57 -6.04 -6.11
C SER A 107 -1.55 -4.51 -6.01
N PRO A 108 -0.45 -3.90 -5.56
CA PRO A 108 0.77 -4.53 -5.02
C PRO A 108 0.68 -4.87 -3.52
N HIS A 109 -0.43 -4.51 -2.84
CA HIS A 109 -0.54 -4.45 -1.39
C HIS A 109 -0.42 -5.82 -0.71
N ALA A 110 -1.23 -6.83 -1.14
CA ALA A 110 -1.14 -8.18 -0.58
C ALA A 110 0.20 -8.86 -0.92
N GLU A 111 0.78 -8.55 -2.09
CA GLU A 111 2.09 -9.04 -2.48
C GLU A 111 3.18 -8.51 -1.53
N ILE A 112 3.17 -7.21 -1.22
CA ILE A 112 4.09 -6.59 -0.24
C ILE A 112 3.87 -7.18 1.16
N LEU A 113 2.62 -7.37 1.58
CA LEU A 113 2.30 -8.01 2.85
C LEU A 113 2.77 -9.46 2.95
N SER A 114 3.02 -10.14 1.83
CA SER A 114 3.60 -11.50 1.87
C SER A 114 5.01 -11.50 2.48
N VAL A 115 5.80 -10.45 2.25
CA VAL A 115 7.12 -10.28 2.87
C VAL A 115 6.97 -10.01 4.38
N VAL A 116 6.02 -9.16 4.76
CA VAL A 116 5.70 -8.88 6.17
C VAL A 116 5.29 -10.15 6.92
N LYS A 117 4.55 -11.03 6.25
CA LYS A 117 4.15 -12.32 6.81
C LYS A 117 5.36 -13.18 7.20
N ASP A 118 6.39 -13.21 6.37
CA ASP A 118 7.60 -13.98 6.66
C ASP A 118 8.39 -13.37 7.83
N ILE A 119 8.50 -12.04 7.90
CA ILE A 119 9.14 -11.31 9.01
C ILE A 119 8.43 -11.61 10.34
N LEU A 120 7.11 -11.49 10.39
CA LEU A 120 6.33 -11.73 11.60
C LEU A 120 6.34 -13.20 12.03
N ALA A 121 6.42 -14.13 11.08
CA ALA A 121 6.51 -15.56 11.35
C ALA A 121 7.80 -15.93 12.12
N GLU A 122 8.91 -15.20 11.98
CA GLU A 122 10.13 -15.38 12.78
C GLU A 122 9.89 -15.13 14.28
N LYS A 123 8.87 -14.35 14.62
CA LYS A 123 8.42 -14.10 16.00
C LYS A 123 7.20 -14.96 16.41
N ASN A 124 6.89 -16.00 15.61
CA ASN A 124 5.72 -16.85 15.80
C ASN A 124 4.39 -16.07 15.82
N VAL A 125 4.33 -14.95 15.06
CA VAL A 125 3.12 -14.15 14.84
C VAL A 125 2.58 -14.46 13.45
N THR A 126 1.30 -14.81 13.35
CA THR A 126 0.65 -15.11 12.07
C THR A 126 0.09 -13.83 11.46
N LEU A 127 0.47 -13.50 10.21
CA LEU A 127 -0.23 -12.48 9.44
C LEU A 127 -1.30 -13.11 8.56
N ASN A 128 -2.57 -12.74 8.78
CA ASN A 128 -3.71 -13.11 7.96
C ASN A 128 -4.04 -11.97 6.99
N ILE A 129 -3.75 -12.16 5.71
CA ILE A 129 -4.03 -11.19 4.64
C ILE A 129 -5.40 -11.53 4.05
N ILE A 130 -6.34 -10.57 4.08
CA ILE A 130 -7.69 -10.71 3.57
C ILE A 130 -7.84 -9.78 2.37
N GLU A 131 -7.95 -10.36 1.18
CA GLU A 131 -8.01 -9.60 -0.06
C GLU A 131 -9.43 -9.10 -0.36
N TYR A 132 -9.52 -7.82 -0.69
CA TYR A 132 -10.73 -7.15 -1.16
C TYR A 132 -10.49 -6.55 -2.54
N THR A 133 -11.51 -6.60 -3.38
CA THR A 133 -11.49 -6.00 -4.73
C THR A 133 -12.25 -4.68 -4.81
N ASP A 134 -12.84 -4.23 -3.69
CA ASP A 134 -13.51 -2.94 -3.55
C ASP A 134 -12.79 -2.05 -2.54
N TYR A 135 -13.08 -0.74 -2.55
CA TYR A 135 -12.42 0.26 -1.69
C TYR A 135 -13.27 0.69 -0.49
N VAL A 136 -14.44 0.08 -0.28
CA VAL A 136 -15.37 0.43 0.81
C VAL A 136 -15.21 -0.50 2.01
N GLN A 137 -15.18 -1.81 1.75
CA GLN A 137 -15.14 -2.82 2.81
C GLN A 137 -13.89 -2.75 3.69
N PRO A 138 -12.66 -2.53 3.16
CA PRO A 138 -11.46 -2.51 4.00
C PRO A 138 -11.51 -1.49 5.14
N ASN A 139 -12.11 -0.31 4.94
CA ASN A 139 -12.28 0.67 6.02
C ASN A 139 -13.37 0.26 7.01
N LYS A 140 -14.48 -0.32 6.54
CA LYS A 140 -15.57 -0.76 7.43
C LYS A 140 -15.17 -1.89 8.37
N VAL A 141 -14.40 -2.87 7.88
CA VAL A 141 -13.96 -4.00 8.71
C VAL A 141 -12.90 -3.60 9.72
N VAL A 142 -12.08 -2.57 9.43
CA VAL A 142 -11.16 -1.98 10.42
C VAL A 142 -11.93 -1.16 11.46
N ASP A 143 -12.85 -0.30 11.04
CA ASP A 143 -13.64 0.52 11.96
C ASP A 143 -14.49 -0.34 12.91
N SER A 144 -15.07 -1.44 12.42
CA SER A 144 -15.80 -2.39 13.26
C SER A 144 -14.90 -3.20 14.19
N GLY A 145 -13.59 -3.28 13.94
CA GLY A 145 -12.64 -4.10 14.68
C GLY A 145 -12.66 -5.59 14.26
N GLU A 146 -13.24 -5.92 13.12
CA GLU A 146 -13.22 -7.27 12.53
C GLU A 146 -11.82 -7.65 12.04
N VAL A 147 -11.04 -6.68 11.54
CA VAL A 147 -9.63 -6.81 11.20
C VAL A 147 -8.79 -5.76 11.92
N ASP A 148 -7.50 -6.04 12.14
CA ASP A 148 -6.61 -5.17 12.89
C ASP A 148 -6.19 -3.91 12.10
N ALA A 149 -6.00 -4.04 10.78
CA ALA A 149 -5.53 -2.96 9.91
C ALA A 149 -6.01 -3.10 8.47
N ASN A 150 -5.85 -2.05 7.67
CA ASN A 150 -5.92 -2.14 6.22
C ASN A 150 -4.71 -1.48 5.53
N TYR A 151 -4.44 -1.94 4.31
CA TYR A 151 -3.37 -1.42 3.46
C TYR A 151 -3.84 -1.48 2.00
N PHE A 152 -4.35 -0.33 1.46
CA PHE A 152 -4.93 -0.28 0.11
C PHE A 152 -5.20 1.12 -0.42
N GLN A 153 -5.01 2.18 0.39
CA GLN A 153 -5.57 3.51 0.15
C GLN A 153 -4.57 4.63 0.40
N HIS A 154 -4.90 5.82 -0.08
CA HIS A 154 -4.19 7.06 0.17
C HIS A 154 -4.85 7.85 1.32
N LEU A 155 -4.08 8.71 1.99
CA LEU A 155 -4.57 9.54 3.10
C LEU A 155 -5.80 10.41 2.72
N PRO A 156 -5.83 11.12 1.57
CA PRO A 156 -7.01 11.91 1.21
C PRO A 156 -8.28 11.07 1.07
N TYR A 157 -8.17 9.87 0.50
CA TYR A 157 -9.32 8.96 0.41
C TYR A 157 -9.81 8.52 1.79
N LEU A 158 -8.90 8.21 2.73
CA LEU A 158 -9.25 7.83 4.10
C LEU A 158 -9.99 8.97 4.82
N GLU A 159 -9.51 10.21 4.69
CA GLU A 159 -10.12 11.38 5.31
C GLU A 159 -11.54 11.61 4.77
N ASP A 160 -11.73 11.58 3.46
CA ASP A 160 -13.04 11.70 2.82
C ASP A 160 -13.97 10.55 3.24
N PHE A 161 -13.45 9.31 3.25
CA PHE A 161 -14.23 8.14 3.65
C PHE A 161 -14.73 8.24 5.10
N ASN A 162 -13.86 8.63 6.04
CA ASN A 162 -14.23 8.84 7.43
C ASN A 162 -15.33 9.90 7.58
N ALA A 163 -15.19 11.03 6.87
CA ALA A 163 -16.17 12.11 6.91
C ALA A 163 -17.54 11.69 6.36
N GLU A 164 -17.56 10.93 5.27
CA GLU A 164 -18.78 10.50 4.60
C GLU A 164 -19.49 9.34 5.32
N ASN A 165 -18.73 8.44 5.96
CA ASN A 165 -19.25 7.20 6.56
C ASN A 165 -19.28 7.25 8.09
N ASN A 166 -18.81 8.33 8.73
CA ASN A 166 -18.66 8.45 10.18
C ASN A 166 -17.85 7.30 10.79
N THR A 167 -16.74 6.94 10.12
CA THR A 167 -15.76 5.94 10.57
C THR A 167 -14.57 6.61 11.24
N HIS A 168 -13.82 5.83 12.04
CA HIS A 168 -12.71 6.31 12.88
C HIS A 168 -11.47 5.46 12.61
N VAL A 169 -10.99 5.53 11.37
CA VAL A 169 -9.78 4.85 10.93
C VAL A 169 -8.68 5.89 10.76
N VAL A 170 -7.47 5.58 11.23
CA VAL A 170 -6.34 6.52 11.23
C VAL A 170 -5.12 5.91 10.54
N SER A 171 -4.36 6.74 9.84
CA SER A 171 -3.10 6.34 9.20
C SER A 171 -1.98 6.24 10.23
N VAL A 172 -1.18 5.17 10.16
CA VAL A 172 -0.03 4.95 11.05
C VAL A 172 1.30 4.87 10.30
N LEU A 173 1.29 4.65 8.98
CA LEU A 173 2.50 4.56 8.16
C LEU A 173 2.19 4.90 6.71
N ALA A 174 3.04 5.71 6.07
CA ALA A 174 3.12 5.81 4.61
C ALA A 174 4.16 4.79 4.12
N VAL A 175 3.77 3.90 3.21
CA VAL A 175 4.60 2.74 2.79
C VAL A 175 5.22 2.95 1.43
N HIS A 176 4.41 3.25 0.41
CA HIS A 176 4.85 3.39 -0.98
C HIS A 176 3.99 4.36 -1.76
N VAL A 177 4.51 4.82 -2.89
CA VAL A 177 3.75 5.53 -3.92
C VAL A 177 3.64 4.66 -5.17
N GLU A 178 2.54 4.81 -5.87
CA GLU A 178 2.29 4.23 -7.19
C GLU A 178 2.18 5.37 -8.20
N PRO A 179 3.29 5.80 -8.81
CA PRO A 179 3.27 6.95 -9.70
C PRO A 179 2.26 6.80 -10.83
N MET A 180 1.45 7.82 -11.05
CA MET A 180 0.48 7.87 -12.14
C MET A 180 1.20 8.05 -13.47
N GLY A 181 0.82 7.27 -14.49
CA GLY A 181 1.34 7.39 -15.84
C GLY A 181 0.34 8.01 -16.81
N LEU A 182 0.83 8.85 -17.74
CA LEU A 182 0.12 9.26 -18.94
C LEU A 182 0.56 8.35 -20.09
N TYR A 183 -0.37 7.58 -20.63
CA TYR A 183 -0.10 6.60 -21.69
C TYR A 183 -0.68 7.06 -23.02
N GLY A 184 0.04 6.77 -24.08
CA GLY A 184 -0.46 6.93 -25.43
C GLY A 184 -1.44 5.82 -25.81
N GLY A 185 -2.48 6.20 -26.54
CA GLY A 185 -3.40 5.28 -27.21
C GLY A 185 -3.25 5.40 -28.72
N LYS A 186 -4.09 6.22 -29.38
CA LYS A 186 -3.92 6.58 -30.79
C LYS A 186 -2.72 7.48 -31.02
N GLN A 187 -2.33 8.27 -30.04
CA GLN A 187 -1.15 9.15 -30.09
C GLN A 187 0.02 8.46 -29.39
N THR A 188 1.21 8.57 -29.98
CA THR A 188 2.45 7.95 -29.47
C THR A 188 3.46 8.96 -28.93
N SER A 189 3.11 10.25 -28.93
CA SER A 189 3.94 11.34 -28.39
C SER A 189 3.07 12.42 -27.76
N LEU A 190 3.70 13.34 -27.02
CA LEU A 190 3.02 14.49 -26.40
C LEU A 190 2.79 15.67 -27.38
N ASP A 191 3.20 15.56 -28.64
CA ASP A 191 3.16 16.67 -29.56
C ASP A 191 1.76 17.19 -29.89
N ALA A 192 0.75 16.30 -29.79
CA ALA A 192 -0.64 16.68 -29.96
C ALA A 192 -1.22 17.47 -28.76
N ILE A 193 -0.62 17.34 -27.57
CA ILE A 193 -1.05 18.06 -26.36
C ILE A 193 -0.46 19.48 -26.33
N LYS A 194 0.70 19.67 -26.93
CA LYS A 194 1.43 20.94 -26.88
C LYS A 194 0.90 22.02 -27.85
N LYS A 195 -0.17 21.76 -28.52
CA LYS A 195 -0.88 22.73 -29.35
C LYS A 195 -2.00 23.39 -28.57
#